data_5d56f03096d03d6698fd213c3f21c350
#
_entry.id   5d56f03096d03d6698fd213c3f21c350
#
_cell.length_a   1.000
_cell.length_b   1.000
_cell.length_c   1.000
_cell.angle_alpha   90.00
_cell.angle_beta   90.00
_cell.angle_gamma   90.00
#
_symmetry.space_group_name_H-M   'P 1'
#
loop_
_entity.id
_entity.type
_entity.pdbx_description
1 polymer ?
#
loop_
_entity_poly.entity_id
_entity_poly.type
_entity_poly.pdbx_seq_one_letter_code
_entity_poly.pdbx_strand_id
1 'polypeptide(L)'
;MAFCDLFKEFQPIRVDEDIYLRQHEPEKDARTFWEIYSDEENFKYFSGYGKPSVWNEEREIRAEESRVKGFKGKREYSWVVTYREEVIGQIRLFNFFNHNTCAEVGYFIKKSHWNRGINTKVLKAVCRFGLETMRLERIEAFVHVDNIGSNRTLQKAGFTKEGRMRNRFMFKNTLGDCNAYSFVREDLEKTTE
;
A
#
# COMPACT_ATOMS: atom_id res chain seq x y z
N MET A 1 -5.36 -22.08 7.50
CA MET A 1 -6.20 -21.60 6.37
C MET A 1 -5.32 -21.59 5.14
N ALA A 2 -5.77 -22.14 4.01
CA ALA A 2 -4.98 -22.06 2.77
C ALA A 2 -4.97 -20.63 2.23
N PHE A 3 -3.89 -20.21 1.54
CA PHE A 3 -3.78 -18.87 0.94
C PHE A 3 -5.02 -18.49 0.10
N CYS A 4 -5.55 -19.45 -0.65
CA CYS A 4 -6.75 -19.25 -1.46
C CYS A 4 -8.03 -18.93 -0.66
N ASP A 5 -8.11 -19.38 0.58
CA ASP A 5 -9.30 -19.16 1.43
C ASP A 5 -9.41 -17.72 1.90
N LEU A 6 -8.27 -17.00 2.00
CA LEU A 6 -8.20 -15.60 2.39
C LEU A 6 -8.88 -14.65 1.39
N PHE A 7 -9.04 -15.11 0.14
CA PHE A 7 -9.68 -14.34 -0.93
C PHE A 7 -11.14 -14.71 -1.17
N LYS A 8 -11.73 -15.55 -0.32
CA LYS A 8 -13.18 -15.87 -0.39
C LYS A 8 -14.03 -14.73 0.14
N GLU A 9 -13.56 -14.10 1.23
CA GLU A 9 -14.23 -12.99 1.88
C GLU A 9 -13.21 -11.93 2.27
N PHE A 10 -13.50 -10.67 1.93
CA PHE A 10 -12.61 -9.55 2.25
C PHE A 10 -12.63 -9.26 3.74
N GLN A 11 -11.45 -9.11 4.34
CA GLN A 11 -11.30 -8.80 5.74
C GLN A 11 -10.89 -7.34 5.93
N PRO A 12 -11.78 -6.49 6.45
CA PRO A 12 -11.43 -5.13 6.84
C PRO A 12 -10.56 -5.16 8.10
N ILE A 13 -9.79 -4.08 8.33
CA ILE A 13 -8.93 -3.94 9.51
C ILE A 13 -9.26 -2.64 10.23
N ARG A 14 -9.65 -2.72 11.48
CA ARG A 14 -9.70 -1.55 12.37
C ARG A 14 -8.32 -1.35 12.97
N VAL A 15 -7.69 -0.22 12.62
CA VAL A 15 -6.33 0.12 13.09
C VAL A 15 -6.40 0.78 14.47
N ASP A 16 -7.27 1.78 14.61
CA ASP A 16 -7.61 2.44 15.88
C ASP A 16 -9.03 3.05 15.80
N GLU A 17 -9.38 3.98 16.68
CA GLU A 17 -10.70 4.63 16.71
C GLU A 17 -10.95 5.51 15.48
N ASP A 18 -9.90 6.13 14.91
CA ASP A 18 -9.98 7.05 13.77
C ASP A 18 -9.69 6.37 12.42
N ILE A 19 -8.90 5.27 12.39
CA ILE A 19 -8.37 4.67 11.17
C ILE A 19 -9.03 3.31 10.90
N TYR A 20 -9.63 3.18 9.73
CA TYR A 20 -10.25 1.95 9.28
C TYR A 20 -9.83 1.60 7.84
N LEU A 21 -9.58 0.33 7.59
CA LEU A 21 -9.17 -0.20 6.29
C LEU A 21 -10.31 -1.06 5.76
N ARG A 22 -10.90 -0.68 4.62
CA ARG A 22 -12.04 -1.37 4.02
C ARG A 22 -11.78 -1.79 2.57
N GLN A 23 -12.68 -2.58 2.03
CA GLN A 23 -12.69 -2.90 0.61
C GLN A 23 -12.97 -1.66 -0.25
N HIS A 24 -12.47 -1.66 -1.49
CA HIS A 24 -12.82 -0.65 -2.50
C HIS A 24 -14.30 -0.74 -2.87
N GLU A 25 -14.94 0.41 -2.92
CA GLU A 25 -16.31 0.62 -3.43
C GLU A 25 -16.22 1.49 -4.69
N PRO A 26 -16.04 0.90 -5.89
CA PRO A 26 -15.62 1.62 -7.11
C PRO A 26 -16.40 2.89 -7.41
N GLU A 27 -17.73 2.81 -7.38
CA GLU A 27 -18.61 3.96 -7.67
C GLU A 27 -18.46 5.10 -6.65
N LYS A 28 -18.23 4.79 -5.38
CA LYS A 28 -18.07 5.78 -4.31
C LYS A 28 -16.64 6.34 -4.25
N ASP A 29 -15.65 5.50 -4.52
CA ASP A 29 -14.25 5.83 -4.30
C ASP A 29 -13.60 6.51 -5.51
N ALA A 30 -14.09 6.27 -6.72
CA ALA A 30 -13.47 6.71 -7.98
C ALA A 30 -13.15 8.21 -7.99
N ARG A 31 -14.07 9.06 -7.56
CA ARG A 31 -13.87 10.50 -7.54
C ARG A 31 -12.74 10.91 -6.61
N THR A 32 -12.74 10.37 -5.38
CA THR A 32 -11.73 10.68 -4.37
C THR A 32 -10.35 10.17 -4.79
N PHE A 33 -10.25 8.97 -5.38
CA PHE A 33 -8.97 8.46 -5.87
C PHE A 33 -8.46 9.27 -7.05
N TRP A 34 -9.33 9.69 -7.98
CA TRP A 34 -8.91 10.58 -9.05
C TRP A 34 -8.33 11.90 -8.52
N GLU A 35 -8.96 12.52 -7.52
CA GLU A 35 -8.45 13.73 -6.86
C GLU A 35 -7.08 13.49 -6.22
N ILE A 36 -6.90 12.38 -5.53
CA ILE A 36 -5.62 12.00 -4.94
C ILE A 36 -4.57 11.79 -6.04
N TYR A 37 -4.90 11.07 -7.11
CA TYR A 37 -3.99 10.79 -8.23
C TYR A 37 -3.67 12.04 -9.07
N SER A 38 -4.53 13.04 -9.04
CA SER A 38 -4.33 14.31 -9.75
C SER A 38 -3.39 15.28 -9.01
N ASP A 39 -3.09 15.06 -7.74
CA ASP A 39 -2.12 15.84 -6.98
C ASP A 39 -0.69 15.29 -7.25
N GLU A 40 0.11 16.09 -7.98
CA GLU A 40 1.48 15.68 -8.38
C GLU A 40 2.39 15.38 -7.18
N GLU A 41 2.21 16.07 -6.06
CA GLU A 41 3.03 15.84 -4.87
C GLU A 41 2.79 14.46 -4.26
N ASN A 42 1.55 13.93 -4.33
CA ASN A 42 1.24 12.59 -3.86
C ASN A 42 2.01 11.51 -4.64
N PHE A 43 2.28 11.75 -5.94
CA PHE A 43 2.86 10.75 -6.84
C PHE A 43 4.25 11.10 -7.38
N LYS A 44 4.89 12.10 -6.80
CA LYS A 44 6.23 12.55 -7.20
C LYS A 44 7.26 11.41 -7.32
N TYR A 45 7.13 10.40 -6.45
CA TYR A 45 8.06 9.27 -6.34
C TYR A 45 7.44 7.92 -6.74
N PHE A 46 6.29 7.92 -7.40
CA PHE A 46 5.69 6.67 -7.88
C PHE A 46 6.09 6.39 -9.32
N SER A 47 6.49 5.13 -9.59
CA SER A 47 6.74 4.68 -10.94
C SER A 47 5.44 4.34 -11.67
N GLY A 48 5.35 4.70 -12.95
CA GLY A 48 4.27 4.25 -13.84
C GLY A 48 2.91 4.93 -13.65
N TYR A 49 2.79 5.93 -12.77
CA TYR A 49 1.58 6.71 -12.65
C TYR A 49 1.66 7.95 -13.55
N GLY A 50 0.98 7.87 -14.69
CA GLY A 50 0.65 9.06 -15.47
C GLY A 50 -0.54 9.78 -14.82
N LYS A 51 -0.46 11.10 -14.73
CA LYS A 51 -1.55 11.94 -14.23
C LYS A 51 -2.77 11.83 -15.16
N PRO A 52 -3.94 11.42 -14.68
CA PRO A 52 -5.18 11.59 -15.46
C PRO A 52 -5.46 13.08 -15.57
N SER A 53 -5.28 13.63 -16.76
CA SER A 53 -5.41 15.09 -16.99
C SER A 53 -6.85 15.59 -16.89
N VAL A 54 -7.85 14.71 -17.10
CA VAL A 54 -9.27 15.06 -17.13
C VAL A 54 -10.06 13.99 -16.41
N TRP A 55 -11.01 14.40 -15.58
CA TRP A 55 -11.96 13.50 -14.96
C TRP A 55 -12.79 12.74 -16.02
N ASN A 56 -12.87 11.44 -15.85
CA ASN A 56 -13.76 10.58 -16.62
C ASN A 56 -14.28 9.49 -15.69
N GLU A 57 -15.54 9.58 -15.30
CA GLU A 57 -16.17 8.73 -14.30
C GLU A 57 -16.03 7.23 -14.63
N GLU A 58 -16.38 6.84 -15.84
CA GLU A 58 -16.34 5.43 -16.27
C GLU A 58 -14.91 4.86 -16.21
N ARG A 59 -13.92 5.65 -16.63
CA ARG A 59 -12.50 5.24 -16.56
C ARG A 59 -12.05 5.05 -15.11
N GLU A 60 -12.40 5.99 -14.22
CA GLU A 60 -11.97 5.93 -12.83
C GLU A 60 -12.69 4.83 -12.05
N ILE A 61 -13.99 4.59 -12.30
CA ILE A 61 -14.71 3.45 -11.76
C ILE A 61 -14.04 2.14 -12.21
N ARG A 62 -13.68 2.00 -13.49
CA ARG A 62 -12.97 0.80 -13.98
C ARG A 62 -11.59 0.63 -13.33
N ALA A 63 -10.89 1.72 -13.03
CA ALA A 63 -9.61 1.67 -12.32
C ALA A 63 -9.79 1.09 -10.91
N GLU A 64 -10.81 1.53 -10.17
CA GLU A 64 -11.12 0.99 -8.85
C GLU A 64 -11.67 -0.45 -8.91
N GLU A 65 -12.51 -0.78 -9.92
CA GLU A 65 -12.93 -2.16 -10.17
C GLU A 65 -11.74 -3.11 -10.38
N SER A 66 -10.62 -2.61 -10.96
CA SER A 66 -9.43 -3.43 -11.15
C SER A 66 -8.84 -3.92 -9.81
N ARG A 67 -8.98 -3.15 -8.73
CA ARG A 67 -8.58 -3.54 -7.37
C ARG A 67 -9.45 -4.68 -6.84
N VAL A 68 -10.76 -4.57 -7.03
CA VAL A 68 -11.71 -5.63 -6.67
C VAL A 68 -11.45 -6.90 -7.49
N LYS A 69 -11.19 -6.76 -8.80
CA LYS A 69 -10.79 -7.87 -9.69
C LYS A 69 -9.43 -8.46 -9.29
N GLY A 70 -8.49 -7.63 -8.83
CA GLY A 70 -7.20 -8.05 -8.30
C GLY A 70 -7.34 -8.95 -7.07
N PHE A 71 -8.22 -8.59 -6.14
CA PHE A 71 -8.58 -9.41 -4.98
C PHE A 71 -9.22 -10.74 -5.42
N LYS A 72 -10.29 -10.71 -6.22
CA LYS A 72 -10.94 -11.94 -6.73
C LYS A 72 -9.96 -12.84 -7.49
N GLY A 73 -9.02 -12.26 -8.22
CA GLY A 73 -7.95 -12.97 -8.96
C GLY A 73 -6.76 -13.37 -8.10
N LYS A 74 -6.76 -13.12 -6.79
CA LYS A 74 -5.68 -13.44 -5.83
C LYS A 74 -4.33 -12.82 -6.19
N ARG A 75 -4.34 -11.67 -6.89
CA ARG A 75 -3.13 -10.96 -7.33
C ARG A 75 -2.71 -9.85 -6.38
N GLU A 76 -3.67 -9.28 -5.68
CA GLU A 76 -3.45 -8.25 -4.68
C GLU A 76 -4.55 -8.29 -3.60
N TYR A 77 -4.18 -7.85 -2.41
CA TYR A 77 -5.09 -7.57 -1.32
C TYR A 77 -4.98 -6.07 -1.03
N SER A 78 -5.97 -5.29 -1.46
CA SER A 78 -5.94 -3.83 -1.42
C SER A 78 -7.03 -3.28 -0.52
N TRP A 79 -6.66 -2.37 0.38
CA TRP A 79 -7.57 -1.67 1.27
C TRP A 79 -7.60 -0.18 0.95
N VAL A 80 -8.77 0.39 0.99
CA VAL A 80 -8.98 1.83 1.12
C VAL A 80 -8.68 2.23 2.55
N VAL A 81 -7.86 3.26 2.73
CA VAL A 81 -7.55 3.83 4.04
C VAL A 81 -8.52 4.96 4.32
N THR A 82 -9.30 4.85 5.38
CA THR A 82 -10.14 5.94 5.87
C THR A 82 -9.62 6.50 7.18
N TYR A 83 -9.80 7.80 7.38
CA TYR A 83 -9.53 8.52 8.62
C TYR A 83 -10.77 9.31 8.98
N ARG A 84 -11.42 8.99 10.11
CA ARG A 84 -12.72 9.59 10.51
C ARG A 84 -13.73 9.54 9.38
N GLU A 85 -13.87 8.36 8.76
CA GLU A 85 -14.75 8.08 7.61
C GLU A 85 -14.32 8.72 6.27
N GLU A 86 -13.42 9.71 6.25
CA GLU A 86 -12.87 10.28 5.02
C GLU A 86 -11.92 9.30 4.34
N VAL A 87 -12.11 9.06 3.04
CA VAL A 87 -11.14 8.32 2.21
C VAL A 87 -9.89 9.16 2.01
N ILE A 88 -8.77 8.68 2.52
CA ILE A 88 -7.50 9.41 2.47
C ILE A 88 -6.42 8.74 1.63
N GLY A 89 -6.58 7.49 1.24
CA GLY A 89 -5.57 6.76 0.46
C GLY A 89 -5.82 5.27 0.38
N GLN A 90 -4.77 4.53 0.05
CA GLN A 90 -4.81 3.07 0.01
C GLN A 90 -3.51 2.45 0.49
N ILE A 91 -3.62 1.17 0.88
CA ILE A 91 -2.50 0.26 1.13
C ILE A 91 -2.82 -1.10 0.51
N ARG A 92 -1.82 -1.79 -0.01
CA ARG A 92 -2.02 -3.11 -0.61
C ARG A 92 -0.82 -4.03 -0.40
N LEU A 93 -1.11 -5.33 -0.34
CA LEU A 93 -0.16 -6.41 -0.52
C LEU A 93 -0.35 -6.98 -1.92
N PHE A 94 0.71 -7.12 -2.67
CA PHE A 94 0.68 -7.54 -4.08
C PHE A 94 1.99 -8.24 -4.47
N ASN A 95 2.11 -8.69 -5.73
CA ASN A 95 3.26 -9.45 -6.19
C ASN A 95 3.61 -10.61 -5.25
N PHE A 96 2.62 -11.48 -4.99
CA PHE A 96 2.85 -12.67 -4.17
C PHE A 96 3.82 -13.63 -4.88
N PHE A 97 4.89 -14.02 -4.22
CA PHE A 97 5.94 -14.89 -4.75
C PHE A 97 6.41 -15.92 -3.72
N ASN A 98 7.36 -16.79 -4.09
CA ASN A 98 7.84 -17.90 -3.25
C ASN A 98 6.67 -18.72 -2.69
N HIS A 99 5.82 -19.27 -3.58
CA HIS A 99 4.64 -20.03 -3.18
C HIS A 99 3.66 -19.24 -2.28
N ASN A 100 3.57 -17.93 -2.48
CA ASN A 100 2.74 -16.99 -1.73
C ASN A 100 3.16 -16.82 -0.25
N THR A 101 4.43 -17.06 0.08
CA THR A 101 4.97 -16.75 1.40
C THR A 101 5.61 -15.36 1.49
N CYS A 102 5.76 -14.68 0.36
CA CYS A 102 6.30 -13.33 0.26
C CYS A 102 5.36 -12.41 -0.51
N ALA A 103 5.37 -11.13 -0.20
CA ALA A 103 4.61 -10.10 -0.92
C ALA A 103 5.33 -8.76 -0.90
N GLU A 104 4.96 -7.86 -1.82
CA GLU A 104 5.32 -6.45 -1.74
C GLU A 104 4.20 -5.66 -1.07
N VAL A 105 4.54 -4.59 -0.33
CA VAL A 105 3.61 -3.61 0.17
C VAL A 105 3.77 -2.27 -0.55
N GLY A 106 2.64 -1.69 -0.96
CA GLY A 106 2.59 -0.35 -1.54
C GLY A 106 1.49 0.47 -0.88
N TYR A 107 1.74 1.75 -0.63
CA TYR A 107 0.80 2.61 0.08
C TYR A 107 0.98 4.08 -0.29
N PHE A 108 -0.08 4.84 -0.15
CA PHE A 108 -0.07 6.31 -0.17
C PHE A 108 -1.29 6.85 0.59
N ILE A 109 -1.17 8.08 1.06
CA ILE A 109 -2.29 8.87 1.59
C ILE A 109 -2.18 10.31 1.07
N LYS A 110 -3.32 11.04 1.09
CA LYS A 110 -3.41 12.47 0.78
C LYS A 110 -2.34 13.27 1.54
N LYS A 111 -1.73 14.24 0.88
CA LYS A 111 -0.72 15.15 1.45
C LYS A 111 -1.20 15.85 2.74
N SER A 112 -2.49 16.22 2.80
CA SER A 112 -3.12 16.83 3.98
C SER A 112 -3.05 15.97 5.25
N HIS A 113 -2.75 14.67 5.10
CA HIS A 113 -2.66 13.71 6.20
C HIS A 113 -1.22 13.23 6.47
N TRP A 114 -0.21 13.79 5.80
CA TRP A 114 1.18 13.45 6.05
C TRP A 114 1.66 13.92 7.43
N ASN A 115 2.75 13.33 7.90
CA ASN A 115 3.42 13.64 9.19
C ASN A 115 2.55 13.46 10.44
N ARG A 116 1.42 12.75 10.34
CA ARG A 116 0.49 12.46 11.45
C ARG A 116 0.64 11.03 12.00
N GLY A 117 1.63 10.26 11.52
CA GLY A 117 1.85 8.87 11.95
C GLY A 117 0.86 7.85 11.37
N ILE A 118 -0.13 8.27 10.56
CA ILE A 118 -1.19 7.41 10.01
C ILE A 118 -0.58 6.24 9.23
N ASN A 119 0.29 6.51 8.24
CA ASN A 119 0.91 5.45 7.44
C ASN A 119 1.72 4.45 8.28
N THR A 120 2.37 4.90 9.36
CA THR A 120 3.10 4.00 10.25
C THR A 120 2.16 3.02 10.95
N LYS A 121 1.02 3.50 11.47
CA LYS A 121 0.00 2.66 12.09
C LYS A 121 -0.62 1.68 11.08
N VAL A 122 -0.99 2.19 9.90
CA VAL A 122 -1.57 1.39 8.81
C VAL A 122 -0.62 0.29 8.36
N LEU A 123 0.67 0.60 8.14
CA LEU A 123 1.70 -0.37 7.78
C LEU A 123 1.84 -1.47 8.84
N LYS A 124 1.94 -1.10 10.12
CA LYS A 124 2.04 -2.08 11.21
C LYS A 124 0.84 -3.04 11.22
N ALA A 125 -0.38 -2.51 11.05
CA ALA A 125 -1.60 -3.33 11.01
C ALA A 125 -1.63 -4.29 9.81
N VAL A 126 -1.25 -3.81 8.61
CA VAL A 126 -1.22 -4.64 7.40
C VAL A 126 -0.08 -5.65 7.43
N CYS A 127 1.09 -5.30 7.96
CA CYS A 127 2.18 -6.25 8.14
C CYS A 127 1.79 -7.37 9.13
N ARG A 128 1.16 -7.02 10.24
CA ARG A 128 0.61 -8.02 11.18
C ARG A 128 -0.40 -8.94 10.48
N PHE A 129 -1.37 -8.38 9.75
CA PHE A 129 -2.34 -9.17 8.98
C PHE A 129 -1.64 -10.09 7.96
N GLY A 130 -0.65 -9.59 7.23
CA GLY A 130 0.13 -10.37 6.27
C GLY A 130 0.84 -11.55 6.92
N LEU A 131 1.56 -11.32 8.03
CA LEU A 131 2.34 -12.37 8.70
C LEU A 131 1.47 -13.33 9.52
N GLU A 132 0.47 -12.85 10.27
CA GLU A 132 -0.34 -13.68 11.16
C GLU A 132 -1.49 -14.37 10.43
N THR A 133 -2.24 -13.62 9.59
CA THR A 133 -3.46 -14.11 8.93
C THR A 133 -3.14 -14.75 7.58
N MET A 134 -2.37 -14.06 6.72
CA MET A 134 -2.02 -14.59 5.39
C MET A 134 -0.88 -15.60 5.43
N ARG A 135 -0.19 -15.73 6.57
CA ARG A 135 0.96 -16.65 6.74
C ARG A 135 2.14 -16.31 5.82
N LEU A 136 2.29 -15.01 5.51
CA LEU A 136 3.50 -14.55 4.86
C LEU A 136 4.70 -14.70 5.82
N GLU A 137 5.87 -14.96 5.26
CA GLU A 137 7.14 -14.98 5.98
C GLU A 137 7.91 -13.65 5.78
N ARG A 138 7.61 -12.93 4.67
CA ARG A 138 8.32 -11.72 4.31
C ARG A 138 7.41 -10.73 3.55
N ILE A 139 7.52 -9.46 3.92
CA ILE A 139 6.89 -8.34 3.21
C ILE A 139 7.99 -7.38 2.79
N GLU A 140 8.05 -7.07 1.49
CA GLU A 140 9.04 -6.16 0.91
C GLU A 140 8.44 -4.80 0.59
N ALA A 141 9.28 -3.76 0.62
CA ALA A 141 8.93 -2.42 0.15
C ALA A 141 10.11 -1.79 -0.59
N PHE A 142 9.83 -1.14 -1.71
CA PHE A 142 10.83 -0.42 -2.49
C PHE A 142 10.47 1.05 -2.57
N VAL A 143 11.38 1.93 -2.18
CA VAL A 143 11.12 3.36 -2.04
C VAL A 143 12.21 4.17 -2.72
N HIS A 144 11.83 5.16 -3.54
CA HIS A 144 12.78 6.09 -4.12
C HIS A 144 13.71 6.67 -3.05
N VAL A 145 15.01 6.76 -3.34
CA VAL A 145 16.01 7.20 -2.35
C VAL A 145 15.68 8.58 -1.76
N ASP A 146 15.12 9.49 -2.56
CA ASP A 146 14.77 10.86 -2.15
C ASP A 146 13.37 10.98 -1.52
N ASN A 147 12.60 9.91 -1.44
CA ASN A 147 11.32 9.92 -0.73
C ASN A 147 11.54 9.77 0.77
N ILE A 148 12.04 10.84 1.39
CA ILE A 148 12.41 10.86 2.81
C ILE A 148 11.23 10.46 3.71
N GLY A 149 10.00 10.92 3.36
CA GLY A 149 8.79 10.62 4.13
C GLY A 149 8.51 9.12 4.18
N SER A 150 8.52 8.43 3.03
CA SER A 150 8.25 6.99 2.96
C SER A 150 9.40 6.17 3.59
N ASN A 151 10.66 6.55 3.34
CA ASN A 151 11.83 5.91 3.99
C ASN A 151 11.70 5.95 5.52
N ARG A 152 11.37 7.11 6.11
CA ARG A 152 11.16 7.25 7.57
C ARG A 152 9.95 6.46 8.06
N THR A 153 8.88 6.42 7.27
CA THR A 153 7.66 5.69 7.63
C THR A 153 7.93 4.20 7.76
N LEU A 154 8.65 3.60 6.79
CA LEU A 154 9.03 2.19 6.83
C LEU A 154 9.90 1.87 8.05
N GLN A 155 10.94 2.68 8.31
CA GLN A 155 11.80 2.51 9.48
C GLN A 155 11.00 2.57 10.80
N LYS A 156 10.08 3.55 10.94
CA LYS A 156 9.20 3.67 12.11
C LYS A 156 8.20 2.53 12.23
N ALA A 157 7.82 1.92 11.11
CA ALA A 157 6.96 0.74 11.11
C ALA A 157 7.71 -0.56 11.47
N GLY A 158 9.03 -0.51 11.56
CA GLY A 158 9.87 -1.65 11.95
C GLY A 158 10.55 -2.36 10.77
N PHE A 159 10.45 -1.82 9.55
CA PHE A 159 11.14 -2.41 8.40
C PHE A 159 12.65 -2.25 8.51
N THR A 160 13.38 -3.31 8.18
CA THR A 160 14.82 -3.33 8.03
C THR A 160 15.22 -2.88 6.63
N LYS A 161 16.13 -1.89 6.51
CA LYS A 161 16.70 -1.49 5.23
C LYS A 161 17.78 -2.50 4.83
N GLU A 162 17.60 -3.16 3.69
CA GLU A 162 18.55 -4.17 3.20
C GLU A 162 19.59 -3.61 2.22
N GLY A 163 19.26 -2.53 1.53
CA GLY A 163 20.22 -1.94 0.60
C GLY A 163 19.64 -0.90 -0.35
N ARG A 164 20.50 -0.45 -1.29
CA ARG A 164 20.13 0.44 -2.40
C ARG A 164 20.21 -0.33 -3.71
N MET A 165 19.16 -0.25 -4.49
CA MET A 165 19.06 -0.84 -5.82
C MET A 165 19.17 0.26 -6.87
N ARG A 166 20.22 0.21 -7.68
CA ARG A 166 20.45 1.22 -8.72
C ARG A 166 19.54 1.00 -9.93
N ASN A 167 19.00 2.09 -10.48
CA ASN A 167 18.17 2.09 -11.69
C ASN A 167 17.03 1.06 -11.66
N ARG A 168 16.40 0.90 -10.50
CA ARG A 168 15.40 -0.17 -10.26
C ARG A 168 14.03 0.15 -10.86
N PHE A 169 13.63 1.42 -10.82
CA PHE A 169 12.32 1.86 -11.30
C PHE A 169 12.39 3.08 -12.20
N MET A 170 11.42 3.17 -13.11
CA MET A 170 11.21 4.33 -13.95
C MET A 170 10.42 5.40 -13.16
N PHE A 171 11.00 6.57 -12.97
CA PHE A 171 10.36 7.74 -12.36
C PHE A 171 10.38 8.88 -13.36
N LYS A 172 9.20 9.40 -13.76
CA LYS A 172 9.10 10.51 -14.72
C LYS A 172 10.03 10.36 -15.95
N ASN A 173 9.99 9.19 -16.60
CA ASN A 173 10.82 8.84 -17.76
C ASN A 173 12.34 8.74 -17.49
N THR A 174 12.77 8.69 -16.26
CA THR A 174 14.17 8.49 -15.86
C THR A 174 14.30 7.31 -14.93
N LEU A 175 15.30 6.45 -15.16
CA LEU A 175 15.60 5.38 -14.21
C LEU A 175 16.13 5.97 -12.91
N GLY A 176 15.58 5.52 -11.80
CA GLY A 176 15.95 5.98 -10.47
C GLY A 176 16.27 4.84 -9.52
N ASP A 177 17.05 5.20 -8.52
CA ASP A 177 17.45 4.29 -7.47
C ASP A 177 16.36 4.18 -6.40
N CYS A 178 16.25 3.02 -5.78
CA CYS A 178 15.40 2.83 -4.62
C CYS A 178 16.14 2.16 -3.48
N ASN A 179 15.67 2.38 -2.26
CA ASN A 179 16.01 1.59 -1.09
C ASN A 179 15.09 0.38 -1.01
N ALA A 180 15.66 -0.79 -0.76
CA ALA A 180 14.96 -2.02 -0.48
C ALA A 180 14.78 -2.18 1.03
N TYR A 181 13.57 -2.51 1.44
CA TYR A 181 13.19 -2.77 2.83
C TYR A 181 12.47 -4.10 2.94
N SER A 182 12.60 -4.75 4.09
CA SER A 182 11.87 -5.95 4.44
C SER A 182 11.28 -5.88 5.83
N PHE A 183 10.20 -6.63 6.04
CA PHE A 183 9.58 -6.89 7.32
C PHE A 183 9.30 -8.39 7.40
N VAL A 184 9.88 -9.05 8.40
CA VAL A 184 9.77 -10.52 8.61
C VAL A 184 9.12 -10.81 9.96
N ARG A 185 8.83 -12.08 10.22
CA ARG A 185 8.16 -12.52 11.46
C ARG A 185 8.86 -12.05 12.74
N GLU A 186 10.19 -12.09 12.77
CA GLU A 186 10.98 -11.63 13.91
C GLU A 186 10.84 -10.13 14.21
N ASP A 187 10.52 -9.31 13.20
CA ASP A 187 10.31 -7.86 13.38
C ASP A 187 8.96 -7.56 14.02
N LEU A 188 7.98 -8.47 13.87
CA LEU A 188 6.67 -8.33 14.50
C LEU A 188 6.78 -8.36 16.04
N GLU A 189 7.64 -9.22 16.58
CA GLU A 189 7.87 -9.36 18.02
C GLU A 189 8.48 -8.08 18.61
N LYS A 190 9.44 -7.45 17.90
CA LYS A 190 10.10 -6.20 18.32
C LYS A 190 9.18 -4.97 18.31
N THR A 191 8.08 -5.02 17.57
CA THR A 191 7.16 -3.87 17.46
C THR A 191 6.01 -3.92 18.46
N THR A 192 5.96 -4.94 19.32
CA THR A 192 4.91 -5.14 20.32
C THR A 192 5.33 -4.63 21.72
N GLU A 193 6.60 -4.26 21.90
CA GLU A 193 7.15 -3.55 23.06
C GLU A 193 7.06 -2.01 22.86
#